data_8dac620d47301857da3b8a8a0c0f1668
#
_entry.id   8dac620d47301857da3b8a8a0c0f1668
#
_cell.length_a   1.000
_cell.length_b   1.000
_cell.length_c   1.000
_cell.angle_alpha   90.00
_cell.angle_beta   90.00
_cell.angle_gamma   90.00
#
_symmetry.space_group_name_H-M   'P 1'
#
loop_
_entity.id
_entity.type
_entity.pdbx_description
1 polymer ?
#
loop_
_entity_poly.entity_id
_entity_poly.type
_entity_poly.pdbx_seq_one_letter_code
_entity_poly.pdbx_strand_id
1 'polypeptide(L)' 'MKEKWIKVEDRLPSDERYVLVFDESGDYDIAWFSSIRNAWYWNEFDECEHRITYWQPLEKPI' A
#
# COMPACT_ATOMS: atom_id res chain seq x y z
N MET A 1 12.50 17.80 -1.70
CA MET A 1 12.51 16.47 -1.10
C MET A 1 11.91 15.44 -2.04
N LYS A 2 12.54 14.32 -2.15
CA LYS A 2 12.08 13.30 -3.06
C LYS A 2 11.04 12.40 -2.46
N GLU A 3 10.03 12.14 -3.23
CA GLU A 3 9.04 11.15 -2.88
C GLU A 3 9.64 9.76 -3.08
N LYS A 4 9.28 8.86 -2.18
CA LYS A 4 9.75 7.48 -2.28
C LYS A 4 8.65 6.56 -2.73
N TRP A 5 7.80 7.06 -3.61
CA TRP A 5 6.68 6.27 -4.10
C TRP A 5 7.15 5.14 -5.00
N ILE A 6 6.63 3.98 -4.77
CA ILE A 6 6.94 2.78 -5.54
C ILE A 6 5.69 2.40 -6.31
N LYS A 7 5.83 2.20 -7.61
CA LYS A 7 4.69 1.73 -8.40
C LYS A 7 4.39 0.28 -8.08
N VAL A 8 3.12 -0.01 -7.88
CA VAL A 8 2.68 -1.37 -7.60
C VAL A 8 3.10 -2.33 -8.70
N GLU A 9 3.07 -1.87 -9.96
CA GLU A 9 3.46 -2.72 -11.08
C GLU A 9 4.96 -3.01 -11.10
N ASP A 10 5.77 -2.21 -10.42
CA ASP A 10 7.21 -2.44 -10.35
C ASP A 10 7.57 -3.37 -9.22
N ARG A 11 6.92 -3.19 -8.07
CA ARG A 11 7.26 -3.97 -6.90
C ARG A 11 6.13 -3.89 -5.88
N LEU A 12 5.88 -4.98 -5.18
CA LEU A 12 4.91 -5.05 -4.09
C LEU A 12 5.65 -5.15 -2.76
N PRO A 13 5.00 -4.80 -1.65
CA PRO A 13 5.63 -4.99 -0.33
C PRO A 13 6.01 -6.44 -0.12
N SER A 14 7.16 -6.66 0.48
CA SER A 14 7.66 -8.01 0.69
C SER A 14 7.09 -8.66 1.95
N ASP A 15 6.41 -7.90 2.78
CA ASP A 15 5.79 -8.45 3.98
C ASP A 15 4.42 -7.82 4.16
N GLU A 16 3.72 -8.21 5.22
CA GLU A 16 2.34 -7.79 5.43
C GLU A 16 2.24 -6.62 6.40
N ARG A 17 3.22 -5.72 6.39
CA ARG A 17 3.15 -4.51 7.16
C ARG A 17 2.20 -3.51 6.56
N TYR A 18 1.64 -2.67 7.42
CA TYR A 18 0.91 -1.52 6.92
C TYR A 18 1.86 -0.55 6.25
N VAL A 19 1.45 -0.03 5.10
CA VAL A 19 2.24 0.95 4.35
C VAL A 19 1.31 2.07 3.91
N LEU A 20 1.91 3.18 3.49
CA LEU A 20 1.15 4.29 2.92
C LEU A 20 0.84 3.95 1.48
N VAL A 21 -0.40 4.13 1.07
CA VAL A 21 -0.82 3.79 -0.29
C VAL A 21 -1.52 4.98 -0.94
N PHE A 22 -1.51 4.96 -2.26
CA PHE A 22 -2.20 5.94 -3.08
C PHE A 22 -3.00 5.16 -4.11
N ASP A 23 -4.29 5.45 -4.22
CA ASP A 23 -5.15 4.64 -5.05
C ASP A 23 -5.57 5.35 -6.34
N GLU A 24 -6.29 4.64 -7.18
CA GLU A 24 -6.69 5.15 -8.49
C GLU A 24 -7.65 6.33 -8.40
N SER A 25 -8.30 6.50 -7.26
CA SER A 25 -9.22 7.63 -7.09
C SER A 25 -8.50 8.90 -6.67
N GLY A 26 -7.19 8.80 -6.36
CA GLY A 26 -6.41 9.96 -5.99
C GLY A 26 -6.34 10.19 -4.49
N ASP A 27 -6.67 9.19 -3.69
CA ASP A 27 -6.65 9.30 -2.25
C ASP A 27 -5.48 8.56 -1.64
N TYR A 28 -4.99 9.06 -0.51
CA TYR A 28 -3.98 8.40 0.29
C TYR A 28 -4.66 7.60 1.39
N ASP A 29 -4.03 6.51 1.80
CA ASP A 29 -4.54 5.75 2.92
C ASP A 29 -3.44 4.84 3.47
N ILE A 30 -3.78 4.10 4.51
CA ILE A 30 -2.88 3.12 5.12
C ILE A 30 -3.48 1.75 4.84
N ALA A 31 -2.67 0.84 4.31
CA ALA A 31 -3.16 -0.47 3.93
C ALA A 31 -2.02 -1.47 3.95
N TRP A 32 -2.32 -2.76 3.84
CA TRP A 32 -1.31 -3.80 3.75
C TRP A 32 -1.64 -4.72 2.59
N PHE A 33 -0.61 -5.36 2.06
CA PHE A 33 -0.75 -6.24 0.91
C PHE A 33 -0.64 -7.70 1.36
N SER A 34 -1.61 -8.51 0.97
CA SER A 34 -1.58 -9.94 1.23
C SER A 34 -1.05 -10.67 0.01
N SER A 35 0.15 -11.24 0.14
CA SER A 35 0.73 -11.98 -0.98
C SER A 35 -0.02 -13.28 -1.23
N ILE A 36 -0.64 -13.83 -0.18
CA ILE A 36 -1.40 -15.07 -0.31
C ILE A 36 -2.66 -14.84 -1.13
N ARG A 37 -3.35 -13.73 -0.86
CA ARG A 37 -4.59 -13.40 -1.57
C ARG A 37 -4.37 -12.52 -2.77
N ASN A 38 -3.16 -11.97 -2.89
CA ASN A 38 -2.80 -11.07 -3.97
C ASN A 38 -3.74 -9.87 -4.01
N ALA A 39 -3.92 -9.24 -2.85
CA ALA A 39 -4.87 -8.14 -2.72
C ALA A 39 -4.47 -7.22 -1.57
N TRP A 40 -4.96 -5.99 -1.62
CA TRP A 40 -4.72 -4.98 -0.60
C TRP A 40 -5.89 -4.91 0.36
N TYR A 41 -5.61 -4.71 1.64
CA TYR A 41 -6.63 -4.68 2.69
C TYR A 41 -6.46 -3.47 3.60
N TRP A 42 -7.59 -2.90 4.02
CA TRP A 42 -7.59 -1.81 5.00
C TRP A 42 -7.31 -2.34 6.40
N ASN A 43 -7.83 -3.52 6.68
CA ASN A 43 -7.69 -4.15 7.98
C ASN A 43 -7.68 -5.65 7.76
N GLU A 44 -8.03 -6.43 8.77
CA GLU A 44 -7.96 -7.89 8.65
C GLU A 44 -8.98 -8.47 7.68
N PHE A 45 -10.08 -7.76 7.44
CA PHE A 45 -11.19 -8.32 6.70
C PHE A 45 -11.58 -7.53 5.46
N ASP A 46 -11.40 -6.22 5.47
CA ASP A 46 -11.95 -5.37 4.42
C ASP A 46 -10.93 -5.07 3.35
N GLU A 47 -11.21 -5.58 2.17
CA GLU A 47 -10.35 -5.34 1.01
C GLU A 47 -10.51 -3.90 0.53
N CYS A 48 -9.44 -3.31 0.03
CA CYS A 48 -9.48 -1.96 -0.53
C CYS A 48 -10.43 -1.92 -1.72
N GLU A 49 -11.29 -0.92 -1.75
CA GLU A 49 -12.29 -0.80 -2.81
C GLU A 49 -11.70 -0.35 -4.13
N HIS A 50 -10.67 0.49 -4.06
CA HIS A 50 -10.06 1.05 -5.25
C HIS A 50 -8.70 0.44 -5.46
N ARG A 51 -8.28 0.41 -6.71
CA ARG A 51 -7.00 -0.17 -7.05
C ARG A 51 -5.86 0.70 -6.50
N ILE A 52 -4.93 0.08 -5.81
CA ILE A 52 -3.75 0.76 -5.29
C ILE A 52 -2.74 0.88 -6.44
N THR A 53 -2.25 2.08 -6.66
CA THR A 53 -1.32 2.34 -7.76
C THR A 53 0.10 2.58 -7.29
N TYR A 54 0.27 3.17 -6.10
CA TYR A 54 1.59 3.45 -5.53
C TYR A 54 1.58 3.13 -4.05
N TRP A 55 2.76 2.87 -3.51
CA TRP A 55 2.90 2.65 -2.07
C TRP A 55 4.29 3.09 -1.63
N GLN A 56 4.45 3.29 -0.33
CA GLN A 56 5.78 3.51 0.24
C GLN A 56 5.75 3.06 1.69
N PRO A 57 6.90 2.63 2.22
CA PRO A 57 6.95 2.18 3.60
C PRO A 57 6.63 3.31 4.57
N LEU A 58 6.02 2.97 5.69
CA LEU A 58 5.85 3.91 6.79
C LEU A 58 7.14 3.92 7.59
N GLU A 59 7.69 5.11 7.78
CA GLU A 59 8.94 5.25 8.51
C GLU A 59 8.65 5.77 9.90
N LYS A 60 9.32 5.20 10.86
CA LYS A 60 9.16 5.65 12.23
C LYS A 60 9.88 6.97 12.44
N PRO A 61 9.26 7.89 13.14
CA PRO A 61 9.93 9.14 13.51
C PRO A 61 10.86 8.85 14.69
N ILE A 62 12.08 8.75 14.43
CA ILE A 62 13.05 8.40 15.47
C ILE A 62 13.55 9.63 16.18
#